data_d06d802eb369359d3e0559287470c1d6
#
_entry.id   d06d802eb369359d3e0559287470c1d6
#
_cell.length_a   1.000
_cell.length_b   1.000
_cell.length_c   1.000
_cell.angle_alpha   90.00
_cell.angle_beta   90.00
_cell.angle_gamma   90.00
#
_symmetry.space_group_name_H-M   'P 1'
#
loop_
_entity.id
_entity.type
_entity.pdbx_description
1 polymer ?
#
loop_
_entity_poly.entity_id
_entity_poly.type
_entity_poly.pdbx_seq_one_letter_code
_entity_poly.pdbx_strand_id
1 'polypeptide(L)'
;MAIIRLQTTIQADIRNVFDLARDIDLHQKSTFRTDEKAVAGRTAGLIEQGETVTWKAKHLGIVQTLTTQIISMHKPYHFTDIMLKGAFKSMKHQHLFRQEDWYTVMTDIFEFESPFGIIGKIFNAIFLRNYMKQFLLERNRMIKSAAEADF
;
A
#
# COMPACT_ATOMS: atom_id res chain seq x y z
N MET A 1 18.02 5.00 -1.07
CA MET A 1 16.70 4.34 -1.22
C MET A 1 16.36 3.61 0.06
N ALA A 2 15.15 3.76 0.54
CA ALA A 2 14.66 3.04 1.71
C ALA A 2 13.80 1.86 1.26
N ILE A 3 13.93 0.72 1.93
CA ILE A 3 13.17 -0.50 1.65
C ILE A 3 12.50 -0.96 2.95
N ILE A 4 11.20 -1.18 2.90
CA ILE A 4 10.43 -1.75 4.00
C ILE A 4 9.89 -3.09 3.53
N ARG A 5 10.14 -4.15 4.32
CA ARG A 5 9.59 -5.49 4.08
C ARG A 5 8.71 -5.88 5.24
N LEU A 6 7.47 -6.25 4.96
CA LEU A 6 6.52 -6.68 5.96
C LEU A 6 5.89 -8.00 5.52
N GLN A 7 5.66 -8.90 6.48
CA GLN A 7 4.87 -10.10 6.26
C GLN A 7 3.68 -10.10 7.22
N THR A 8 2.52 -10.44 6.70
CA THR A 8 1.28 -10.55 7.48
C THR A 8 0.66 -11.90 7.21
N THR A 9 0.44 -12.68 8.27
CA THR A 9 -0.26 -13.96 8.17
C THR A 9 -1.74 -13.74 8.39
N ILE A 10 -2.57 -14.16 7.43
CA ILE A 10 -4.01 -13.91 7.41
C ILE A 10 -4.74 -15.24 7.26
N GLN A 11 -5.63 -15.54 8.19
CA GLN A 11 -6.43 -16.78 8.18
C GLN A 11 -7.62 -16.63 7.24
N ALA A 12 -7.30 -16.61 5.94
CA ALA A 12 -8.30 -16.49 4.87
C ALA A 12 -7.69 -17.00 3.55
N ASP A 13 -8.56 -17.27 2.59
CA ASP A 13 -8.19 -17.69 1.25
C ASP A 13 -7.41 -16.60 0.52
N ILE A 14 -6.42 -16.98 -0.26
CA ILE A 14 -5.55 -16.06 -1.01
C ILE A 14 -6.33 -15.10 -1.95
N ARG A 15 -7.41 -15.58 -2.56
CA ARG A 15 -8.23 -14.75 -3.47
C ARG A 15 -8.91 -13.63 -2.73
N ASN A 16 -9.45 -13.93 -1.54
CA ASN A 16 -10.08 -12.93 -0.70
C ASN A 16 -9.06 -11.89 -0.21
N VAL A 17 -7.90 -12.35 0.26
CA VAL A 17 -6.83 -11.45 0.73
C VAL A 17 -6.33 -10.57 -0.42
N PHE A 18 -6.10 -11.15 -1.59
CA PHE A 18 -5.66 -10.40 -2.78
C PHE A 18 -6.67 -9.31 -3.15
N ASP A 19 -7.95 -9.64 -3.21
CA ASP A 19 -8.99 -8.67 -3.56
C ASP A 19 -9.13 -7.56 -2.51
N LEU A 20 -9.04 -7.89 -1.22
CA LEU A 20 -9.06 -6.88 -0.17
C LEU A 20 -7.85 -5.95 -0.24
N ALA A 21 -6.68 -6.47 -0.61
CA ALA A 21 -5.46 -5.66 -0.71
C ALA A 21 -5.53 -4.64 -1.86
N ARG A 22 -6.29 -4.93 -2.92
CA ARG A 22 -6.48 -4.01 -4.07
C ARG A 22 -7.81 -3.25 -4.03
N ASP A 23 -8.53 -3.32 -2.94
CA ASP A 23 -9.82 -2.67 -2.77
C ASP A 23 -9.62 -1.21 -2.37
N ILE A 24 -10.03 -0.30 -3.27
CA ILE A 24 -9.90 1.15 -3.05
C ILE A 24 -10.75 1.59 -1.84
N ASP A 25 -11.93 1.04 -1.68
CA ASP A 25 -12.81 1.42 -0.58
C ASP A 25 -12.25 0.99 0.78
N LEU A 26 -11.70 -0.22 0.85
CA LEU A 26 -11.05 -0.71 2.07
C LEU A 26 -9.80 0.12 2.39
N HIS A 27 -9.01 0.48 1.39
CA HIS A 27 -7.82 1.31 1.57
C HIS A 27 -8.19 2.65 2.21
N GLN A 28 -9.23 3.31 1.76
CA GLN A 28 -9.71 4.57 2.35
C GLN A 28 -10.08 4.40 3.83
N LYS A 29 -10.75 3.29 4.17
CA LYS A 29 -11.10 2.99 5.57
C LYS A 29 -9.85 2.73 6.43
N SER A 30 -8.81 2.11 5.86
CA SER A 30 -7.59 1.76 6.59
C SER A 30 -6.69 2.96 6.89
N THR A 31 -6.94 4.09 6.25
CA THR A 31 -6.12 5.30 6.36
C THR A 31 -6.87 6.46 7.02
N PHE A 32 -7.78 6.17 7.94
CA PHE A 32 -8.64 7.17 8.56
C PHE A 32 -7.86 8.29 9.29
N ARG A 33 -6.66 8.00 9.79
CA ARG A 33 -5.83 9.00 10.49
C ARG A 33 -5.28 10.06 9.55
N THR A 34 -5.05 9.71 8.29
CA THR A 34 -4.54 10.64 7.27
C THR A 34 -5.65 11.14 6.35
N ASP A 35 -6.88 10.66 6.56
CA ASP A 35 -8.05 10.99 5.76
C ASP A 35 -7.79 10.82 4.26
N GLU A 36 -7.16 9.68 3.89
CA GLU A 36 -6.79 9.39 2.52
C GLU A 36 -8.02 9.10 1.68
N LYS A 37 -8.17 9.82 0.57
CA LYS A 37 -9.31 9.70 -0.34
C LYS A 37 -8.84 9.54 -1.77
N ALA A 38 -9.47 8.63 -2.50
CA ALA A 38 -9.28 8.50 -3.94
C ALA A 38 -10.07 9.61 -4.63
N VAL A 39 -9.37 10.52 -5.33
CA VAL A 39 -9.96 11.71 -5.94
C VAL A 39 -9.92 11.69 -7.47
N ALA A 40 -9.16 10.79 -8.07
CA ALA A 40 -9.07 10.64 -9.53
C ALA A 40 -8.64 9.21 -9.90
N GLY A 41 -8.85 8.84 -11.15
CA GLY A 41 -8.58 7.50 -11.65
C GLY A 41 -9.63 6.50 -11.13
N ARG A 42 -9.18 5.34 -10.68
CA ARG A 42 -10.07 4.35 -10.05
C ARG A 42 -10.37 4.82 -8.61
N THR A 43 -11.57 5.31 -8.37
CA THR A 43 -11.96 5.89 -7.07
C THR A 43 -12.77 4.96 -6.19
N ALA A 44 -13.12 3.77 -6.68
CA ALA A 44 -13.89 2.78 -5.92
C ALA A 44 -13.67 1.37 -6.48
N GLY A 45 -13.95 0.36 -5.68
CA GLY A 45 -13.91 -1.04 -6.10
C GLY A 45 -12.49 -1.58 -6.22
N LEU A 46 -12.35 -2.64 -7.01
CA LEU A 46 -11.09 -3.37 -7.16
C LEU A 46 -10.28 -2.83 -8.33
N ILE A 47 -9.13 -2.24 -8.04
CA ILE A 47 -8.25 -1.69 -9.08
C ILE A 47 -7.63 -2.82 -9.92
N GLU A 48 -7.49 -2.58 -11.23
CA GLU A 48 -6.97 -3.53 -12.19
C GLU A 48 -5.64 -3.07 -12.79
N GLN A 49 -4.95 -3.99 -13.48
CA GLN A 49 -3.70 -3.69 -14.16
C GLN A 49 -3.86 -2.55 -15.17
N GLY A 50 -2.92 -1.63 -15.18
CA GLY A 50 -2.92 -0.45 -16.05
C GLY A 50 -3.69 0.74 -15.48
N GLU A 51 -4.56 0.51 -14.51
CA GLU A 51 -5.35 1.59 -13.91
C GLU A 51 -4.51 2.43 -12.94
N THR A 52 -4.92 3.69 -12.80
CA THR A 52 -4.30 4.64 -11.87
C THR A 52 -5.29 5.01 -10.78
N VAL A 53 -4.75 5.48 -9.66
CA VAL A 53 -5.51 6.14 -8.61
C VAL A 53 -4.72 7.33 -8.09
N THR A 54 -5.41 8.43 -7.86
CA THR A 54 -4.83 9.61 -7.21
C THR A 54 -5.42 9.71 -5.82
N TRP A 55 -4.53 9.65 -4.84
CA TRP A 55 -4.85 9.77 -3.43
C TRP A 55 -4.59 11.19 -2.95
N LYS A 56 -5.50 11.72 -2.15
CA LYS A 56 -5.31 12.97 -1.42
C LYS A 56 -5.37 12.66 0.07
N ALA A 57 -4.34 13.05 0.80
CA ALA A 57 -4.22 12.74 2.22
C ALA A 57 -3.49 13.85 2.96
N LYS A 58 -3.65 13.85 4.29
CA LYS A 58 -2.91 14.76 5.16
C LYS A 58 -1.84 13.98 5.90
N HIS A 59 -0.58 14.22 5.54
CA HIS A 59 0.57 13.62 6.19
C HIS A 59 1.37 14.71 6.89
N LEU A 60 1.63 14.52 8.19
CA LEU A 60 2.44 15.46 9.00
C LEU A 60 1.91 16.90 8.93
N GLY A 61 0.58 17.05 8.90
CA GLY A 61 -0.07 18.36 8.84
C GLY A 61 -0.16 19.00 7.47
N ILE A 62 0.38 18.34 6.42
CA ILE A 62 0.42 18.87 5.06
C ILE A 62 -0.47 18.02 4.15
N VAL A 63 -1.37 18.66 3.41
CA VAL A 63 -2.19 18.00 2.39
C VAL A 63 -1.31 17.68 1.19
N GLN A 64 -1.28 16.40 0.79
CA GLN A 64 -0.46 15.90 -0.31
C GLN A 64 -1.31 15.05 -1.24
N THR A 65 -0.89 14.98 -2.50
CA THR A 65 -1.48 14.07 -3.49
C THR A 65 -0.43 13.07 -3.97
N LEU A 66 -0.89 11.85 -4.26
CA LEU A 66 -0.06 10.77 -4.76
C LEU A 66 -0.83 10.05 -5.86
N THR A 67 -0.28 10.01 -7.05
CA THR A 67 -0.84 9.22 -8.16
C THR A 67 0.01 7.98 -8.37
N THR A 68 -0.63 6.81 -8.31
CA THR A 68 0.02 5.52 -8.55
C THR A 68 -0.64 4.80 -9.72
N GLN A 69 0.10 3.86 -10.31
CA GLN A 69 -0.38 3.00 -11.39
C GLN A 69 -0.03 1.55 -11.09
N ILE A 70 -0.98 0.65 -11.32
CA ILE A 70 -0.72 -0.78 -11.26
C ILE A 70 -0.02 -1.18 -12.54
N ILE A 71 1.28 -1.44 -12.47
CA ILE A 71 2.10 -1.76 -13.65
C ILE A 71 2.14 -3.24 -13.96
N SER A 72 1.82 -4.10 -13.00
CA SER A 72 1.73 -5.55 -13.21
C SER A 72 0.74 -6.16 -12.24
N MET A 73 0.08 -7.23 -12.67
CA MET A 73 -0.85 -7.98 -11.83
C MET A 73 -0.96 -9.42 -12.33
N HIS A 74 -0.78 -10.38 -11.42
CA HIS A 74 -1.00 -11.80 -11.65
C HIS A 74 -1.87 -12.34 -10.52
N LYS A 75 -3.17 -12.43 -10.76
CA LYS A 75 -4.16 -12.84 -9.75
C LYS A 75 -4.05 -14.32 -9.43
N PRO A 76 -4.09 -14.73 -8.17
CA PRO A 76 -4.13 -13.95 -6.94
C PRO A 76 -2.74 -13.84 -6.25
N TYR A 77 -1.65 -13.85 -7.00
CA TYR A 77 -0.30 -14.04 -6.47
C TYR A 77 0.49 -12.76 -6.24
N HIS A 78 0.33 -11.76 -7.11
CA HIS A 78 1.05 -10.50 -6.93
C HIS A 78 0.45 -9.37 -7.74
N PHE A 79 0.69 -8.15 -7.28
CA PHE A 79 0.55 -6.94 -8.09
C PHE A 79 1.57 -5.89 -7.61
N THR A 80 1.92 -4.98 -8.50
CA THR A 80 2.92 -3.94 -8.25
C THR A 80 2.37 -2.60 -8.69
N ASP A 81 2.50 -1.61 -7.83
CA ASP A 81 2.20 -0.23 -8.15
C ASP A 81 3.43 0.65 -8.00
N ILE A 82 3.49 1.67 -8.84
CA ILE A 82 4.54 2.69 -8.82
C ILE A 82 3.92 4.07 -8.71
N MET A 83 4.68 5.00 -8.17
CA MET A 83 4.31 6.41 -8.18
C MET A 83 4.55 7.01 -9.55
N LEU A 84 3.51 7.65 -10.10
CA LEU A 84 3.64 8.50 -11.29
C LEU A 84 3.90 9.95 -10.90
N LYS A 85 3.26 10.41 -9.82
CA LYS A 85 3.39 11.77 -9.31
C LYS A 85 3.14 11.77 -7.80
N GLY A 86 3.96 12.49 -7.05
CA GLY A 86 3.81 12.56 -5.60
C GLY A 86 4.99 13.20 -4.91
N ALA A 87 4.99 13.11 -3.57
CA ALA A 87 5.97 13.75 -2.72
C ALA A 87 7.34 13.05 -2.68
N PHE A 88 7.40 11.77 -3.02
CA PHE A 88 8.67 11.05 -3.11
C PHE A 88 9.39 11.37 -4.42
N LYS A 89 10.68 11.10 -4.47
CA LYS A 89 11.42 11.08 -5.74
C LYS A 89 11.04 9.85 -6.55
N SER A 90 10.86 8.72 -5.88
CA SER A 90 10.36 7.47 -6.47
C SER A 90 9.65 6.64 -5.42
N MET A 91 8.74 5.77 -5.85
CA MET A 91 8.06 4.82 -4.99
C MET A 91 7.64 3.60 -5.82
N LYS A 92 7.90 2.42 -5.28
CA LYS A 92 7.46 1.14 -5.83
C LYS A 92 6.97 0.25 -4.70
N HIS A 93 5.78 -0.31 -4.85
CA HIS A 93 5.19 -1.20 -3.85
C HIS A 93 4.84 -2.52 -4.52
N GLN A 94 5.51 -3.60 -4.10
CA GLN A 94 5.19 -4.96 -4.52
C GLN A 94 4.34 -5.62 -3.44
N HIS A 95 3.23 -6.20 -3.87
CA HIS A 95 2.30 -6.95 -3.03
C HIS A 95 2.35 -8.41 -3.46
N LEU A 96 2.83 -9.29 -2.60
CA LEU A 96 3.02 -10.71 -2.88
C LEU A 96 2.13 -11.54 -1.96
N PHE A 97 1.52 -12.58 -2.50
CA PHE A 97 0.59 -13.44 -1.77
C PHE A 97 0.93 -14.89 -2.00
N ARG A 98 0.98 -15.67 -0.91
CA ARG A 98 1.25 -17.09 -0.95
C ARG A 98 0.23 -17.83 -0.09
N GLN A 99 -0.48 -18.81 -0.69
CA GLN A 99 -1.37 -19.69 0.05
C GLN A 99 -0.53 -20.76 0.75
N GLU A 100 -0.64 -20.82 2.05
CA GLU A 100 -0.23 -21.98 2.86
C GLU A 100 -1.47 -22.85 3.11
N ASP A 101 -1.40 -23.85 4.00
CA ASP A 101 -2.49 -24.82 4.18
C ASP A 101 -3.87 -24.15 4.34
N TRP A 102 -4.05 -23.35 5.39
CA TRP A 102 -5.33 -22.74 5.74
C TRP A 102 -5.22 -21.22 5.95
N TYR A 103 -4.09 -20.64 5.56
CA TYR A 103 -3.84 -19.21 5.71
C TYR A 103 -3.04 -18.67 4.53
N THR A 104 -3.02 -17.37 4.39
CA THR A 104 -2.26 -16.66 3.36
C THR A 104 -1.15 -15.85 4.02
N VAL A 105 0.03 -15.89 3.43
CA VAL A 105 1.13 -14.98 3.79
C VAL A 105 1.15 -13.85 2.78
N MET A 106 0.89 -12.64 3.26
CA MET A 106 0.94 -11.42 2.47
C MET A 106 2.26 -10.70 2.75
N THR A 107 3.05 -10.47 1.70
CA THR A 107 4.35 -9.80 1.81
C THR A 107 4.29 -8.47 1.08
N ASP A 108 4.69 -7.41 1.76
CA ASP A 108 4.85 -6.09 1.19
C ASP A 108 6.34 -5.77 1.05
N ILE A 109 6.73 -5.30 -0.13
CA ILE A 109 8.06 -4.76 -0.38
C ILE A 109 7.85 -3.34 -0.89
N PHE A 110 8.10 -2.37 -0.01
CA PHE A 110 7.87 -0.96 -0.27
C PHE A 110 9.19 -0.24 -0.38
N GLU A 111 9.50 0.25 -1.57
CA GLU A 111 10.72 0.96 -1.89
C GLU A 111 10.40 2.43 -2.18
N PHE A 112 11.13 3.35 -1.57
CA PHE A 112 10.93 4.77 -1.84
C PHE A 112 12.22 5.56 -1.69
N GLU A 113 12.24 6.72 -2.33
CA GLU A 113 13.35 7.66 -2.26
C GLU A 113 12.80 9.05 -1.96
N SER A 114 13.41 9.70 -0.96
CA SER A 114 13.06 11.09 -0.61
C SER A 114 13.58 12.06 -1.67
N PRO A 115 12.86 13.17 -1.92
CA PRO A 115 13.30 14.18 -2.89
C PRO A 115 14.46 15.05 -2.43
N PHE A 116 14.96 14.92 -1.19
CA PHE A 116 15.87 15.89 -0.56
C PHE A 116 17.35 15.50 -0.59
N GLY A 117 17.81 14.66 -1.52
CA GLY A 117 19.22 14.30 -1.68
C GLY A 117 19.83 13.65 -0.43
N ILE A 118 21.05 14.08 0.00
CA ILE A 118 21.75 13.52 1.16
C ILE A 118 20.96 13.73 2.45
N ILE A 119 20.42 14.92 2.65
CA ILE A 119 19.56 15.24 3.80
C ILE A 119 18.34 14.31 3.81
N GLY A 120 17.77 14.05 2.64
CA GLY A 120 16.65 13.15 2.47
C GLY A 120 16.99 11.70 2.82
N LYS A 121 18.21 11.24 2.53
CA LYS A 121 18.65 9.88 2.92
C LYS A 121 18.67 9.71 4.43
N ILE A 122 19.19 10.69 5.15
CA ILE A 122 19.21 10.69 6.63
C ILE A 122 17.78 10.72 7.16
N PHE A 123 16.94 11.60 6.61
CA PHE A 123 15.53 11.72 6.99
C PHE A 123 14.79 10.40 6.75
N ASN A 124 15.00 9.75 5.59
CA ASN A 124 14.40 8.44 5.27
C ASN A 124 14.78 7.38 6.31
N ALA A 125 16.08 7.32 6.67
CA ALA A 125 16.57 6.29 7.57
C ALA A 125 16.04 6.47 9.00
N ILE A 126 15.90 7.71 9.46
CA ILE A 126 15.58 8.00 10.87
C ILE A 126 14.08 8.16 11.10
N PHE A 127 13.38 8.83 10.21
CA PHE A 127 11.99 9.26 10.43
C PHE A 127 11.01 8.68 9.41
N LEU A 128 11.21 8.97 8.13
CA LEU A 128 10.21 8.67 7.10
C LEU A 128 9.99 7.17 6.93
N ARG A 129 11.06 6.38 7.06
CA ARG A 129 10.95 4.92 7.01
C ARG A 129 10.04 4.39 8.12
N ASN A 130 10.21 4.88 9.35
CA ASN A 130 9.37 4.47 10.47
C ASN A 130 7.92 4.94 10.28
N TYR A 131 7.73 6.14 9.78
CA TYR A 131 6.40 6.67 9.48
C TYR A 131 5.67 5.79 8.46
N MET A 132 6.34 5.49 7.35
CA MET A 132 5.75 4.65 6.28
C MET A 132 5.52 3.22 6.76
N LYS A 133 6.42 2.68 7.58
CA LYS A 133 6.24 1.34 8.18
C LYS A 133 4.97 1.28 9.02
N GLN A 134 4.73 2.26 9.88
CA GLN A 134 3.53 2.30 10.70
C GLN A 134 2.27 2.45 9.85
N PHE A 135 2.32 3.26 8.81
CA PHE A 135 1.23 3.42 7.86
C PHE A 135 0.85 2.09 7.19
N LEU A 136 1.85 1.35 6.70
CA LEU A 136 1.64 0.04 6.08
C LEU A 136 1.13 -1.01 7.09
N LEU A 137 1.64 -0.99 8.33
CA LEU A 137 1.18 -1.90 9.38
C LEU A 137 -0.30 -1.68 9.71
N GLU A 138 -0.76 -0.44 9.78
CA GLU A 138 -2.16 -0.13 10.02
C GLU A 138 -3.05 -0.61 8.88
N ARG A 139 -2.62 -0.37 7.63
CA ARG A 139 -3.29 -0.88 6.45
C ARG A 139 -3.42 -2.41 6.51
N ASN A 140 -2.32 -3.09 6.83
CA ASN A 140 -2.29 -4.55 6.86
C ASN A 140 -3.18 -5.12 7.97
N ARG A 141 -3.28 -4.44 9.11
CA ARG A 141 -4.22 -4.83 10.17
C ARG A 141 -5.67 -4.77 9.69
N MET A 142 -6.02 -3.75 8.91
CA MET A 142 -7.38 -3.62 8.37
C MET A 142 -7.68 -4.71 7.34
N ILE A 143 -6.73 -5.03 6.46
CA ILE A 143 -6.88 -6.13 5.50
C ILE A 143 -7.08 -7.45 6.25
N LYS A 144 -6.24 -7.73 7.24
CA LYS A 144 -6.32 -8.94 8.07
C LYS A 144 -7.67 -9.02 8.78
N SER A 145 -8.09 -7.95 9.41
CA SER A 145 -9.35 -7.88 10.14
C SER A 145 -10.54 -8.12 9.20
N ALA A 146 -10.56 -7.49 8.03
CA ALA A 146 -11.62 -7.65 7.05
C ALA A 146 -11.66 -9.08 6.48
N ALA A 147 -10.51 -9.66 6.18
CA ALA A 147 -10.40 -11.01 5.64
C ALA A 147 -10.85 -12.07 6.66
N GLU A 148 -10.45 -11.93 7.91
CA GLU A 148 -10.74 -12.89 8.96
C GLU A 148 -12.15 -12.77 9.52
N ALA A 149 -12.82 -11.65 9.31
CA ALA A 149 -14.20 -11.46 9.76
C ALA A 149 -15.20 -12.36 9.02
N ASP A 150 -14.88 -12.77 7.80
CA ASP A 150 -15.74 -13.66 6.98
C ASP A 150 -15.44 -15.14 7.21
N PHE A 151 -14.61 -15.43 8.18
CA PHE A 151 -14.14 -16.80 8.45
C PHE A 151 -15.05 -17.55 9.44
#